data_240c1f0c5ff26c8d5f438c0c55ad6691
#
_entry.id   240c1f0c5ff26c8d5f438c0c55ad6691
#
_cell.length_a   1.000
_cell.length_b   1.000
_cell.length_c   1.000
_cell.angle_alpha   90.00
_cell.angle_beta   90.00
_cell.angle_gamma   90.00
#
_symmetry.space_group_name_H-M   'P 1'
#
loop_
_entity.id
_entity.type
_entity.pdbx_description
1 polymer ?
#
loop_
_entity_poly.entity_id
_entity_poly.type
_entity_poly.pdbx_seq_one_letter_code
_entity_poly.pdbx_strand_id
1 'polypeptide(L)'
;MILSVPAAGSWDIIFYNDKSIGGNVGNYKKEDEQLRVKGTVGKLTEAVEALTFNIADLSADNTTAAIELAWENTSVKVEVKTDFDKVVMEQIAQSTKVNPNNLAAAAGYYFETGRDLDQAIEWMDMYLEANPKAFWNIYRKAEMLAKKGDKKSIKAAIETAEKSIEIAKASGNDFGYIKRNEDLIAE
;
A
#
# COMPACT_ATOMS: atom_id res chain seq x y z
N MET A 1 1.56 6.30 25.65
CA MET A 1 1.18 5.15 26.51
C MET A 1 -0.22 4.72 26.12
N ILE A 2 -0.56 3.45 26.29
CA ILE A 2 -1.92 2.94 26.08
C ILE A 2 -2.49 2.58 27.46
N LEU A 3 -3.67 3.11 27.77
CA LEU A 3 -4.46 2.78 28.94
C LEU A 3 -5.73 2.07 28.49
N SER A 4 -6.24 1.15 29.26
CA SER A 4 -7.50 0.46 28.99
C SER A 4 -8.45 0.59 30.18
N VAL A 5 -9.74 0.84 29.87
CA VAL A 5 -10.82 0.87 30.86
C VAL A 5 -11.79 -0.26 30.50
N PRO A 6 -11.73 -1.39 31.20
CA PRO A 6 -12.60 -2.53 30.93
C PRO A 6 -14.07 -2.22 31.20
N ALA A 7 -14.95 -2.72 30.32
CA ALA A 7 -16.39 -2.74 30.50
C ALA A 7 -17.00 -3.94 29.79
N ALA A 8 -18.24 -4.30 30.11
CA ALA A 8 -18.92 -5.40 29.45
C ALA A 8 -19.16 -5.07 27.98
N GLY A 9 -18.62 -5.91 27.08
CA GLY A 9 -18.83 -5.84 25.63
C GLY A 9 -17.93 -4.89 24.85
N SER A 10 -17.39 -3.84 25.46
CA SER A 10 -16.40 -2.97 24.81
C SER A 10 -15.52 -2.27 25.84
N TRP A 11 -14.24 -2.12 25.55
CA TRP A 11 -13.33 -1.39 26.41
C TRP A 11 -13.01 -0.02 25.83
N ASP A 12 -12.79 1.00 26.71
CA ASP A 12 -12.15 2.22 26.26
C ASP A 12 -10.64 1.99 26.21
N ILE A 13 -10.08 2.27 25.04
CA ILE A 13 -8.64 2.27 24.81
C ILE A 13 -8.20 3.71 24.61
N ILE A 14 -7.28 4.16 25.46
CA ILE A 14 -6.86 5.55 25.55
C ILE A 14 -5.39 5.64 25.14
N PHE A 15 -5.12 6.42 24.10
CA PHE A 15 -3.76 6.81 23.72
C PHE A 15 -3.40 8.06 24.52
N TYR A 16 -2.47 7.91 25.44
CA TYR A 16 -2.15 8.89 26.47
C TYR A 16 -0.74 9.45 26.29
N ASN A 17 -0.60 10.78 26.35
CA ASN A 17 0.65 11.44 26.01
C ASN A 17 1.69 11.37 27.13
N ASP A 18 1.28 11.60 28.39
CA ASP A 18 2.20 11.57 29.53
C ASP A 18 2.56 10.13 29.93
N LYS A 19 3.82 9.77 29.74
CA LYS A 19 4.37 8.45 30.14
C LYS A 19 4.81 8.42 31.62
N SER A 20 4.94 9.58 32.26
CA SER A 20 5.50 9.70 33.61
C SER A 20 4.56 9.15 34.70
N ILE A 21 3.25 9.07 34.41
CA ILE A 21 2.28 8.51 35.36
C ILE A 21 2.50 7.00 35.59
N GLY A 22 3.15 6.29 34.65
CA GLY A 22 3.36 4.84 34.77
C GLY A 22 2.04 4.10 34.98
N GLY A 23 2.00 3.25 36.01
CA GLY A 23 0.79 2.55 36.46
C GLY A 23 -0.06 3.34 37.48
N ASN A 24 0.33 4.53 37.84
CA ASN A 24 -0.38 5.34 38.85
C ASN A 24 -1.51 6.16 38.21
N VAL A 25 -2.67 5.53 38.03
CA VAL A 25 -3.85 6.17 37.46
C VAL A 25 -4.43 7.33 38.28
N GLY A 26 -3.98 7.51 39.54
CA GLY A 26 -4.37 8.67 40.37
C GLY A 26 -3.86 10.00 39.82
N ASN A 27 -2.81 9.97 39.00
CA ASN A 27 -2.27 11.16 38.34
C ASN A 27 -2.82 11.36 36.92
N TYR A 28 -3.85 10.60 36.52
CA TYR A 28 -4.48 10.73 35.22
C TYR A 28 -5.12 12.11 35.04
N LYS A 29 -4.88 12.71 33.88
CA LYS A 29 -5.46 13.97 33.45
C LYS A 29 -6.10 13.83 32.09
N LYS A 30 -7.35 14.26 31.97
CA LYS A 30 -8.10 14.11 30.72
C LYS A 30 -7.50 14.91 29.56
N GLU A 31 -6.85 16.02 29.84
CA GLU A 31 -6.17 16.87 28.86
C GLU A 31 -4.96 16.19 28.17
N ASP A 32 -4.42 15.14 28.79
CA ASP A 32 -3.32 14.36 28.21
C ASP A 32 -3.80 13.19 27.33
N GLU A 33 -5.12 13.00 27.20
CA GLU A 33 -5.67 12.06 26.22
C GLU A 33 -5.46 12.61 24.80
N GLN A 34 -4.75 11.85 23.96
CA GLN A 34 -4.63 12.17 22.54
C GLN A 34 -5.78 11.57 21.73
N LEU A 35 -6.22 10.38 22.12
CA LEU A 35 -7.31 9.66 21.45
C LEU A 35 -7.94 8.69 22.44
N ARG A 36 -9.28 8.60 22.43
CA ARG A 36 -10.04 7.55 23.11
C ARG A 36 -10.94 6.85 22.11
N VAL A 37 -10.80 5.54 22.00
CA VAL A 37 -11.57 4.69 21.08
C VAL A 37 -12.17 3.50 21.82
N LYS A 38 -13.23 2.94 21.23
CA LYS A 38 -13.80 1.67 21.71
C LYS A 38 -13.08 0.51 21.08
N GLY A 39 -12.57 -0.40 21.93
CA GLY A 39 -12.05 -1.69 21.50
C GLY A 39 -13.14 -2.74 21.52
N THR A 40 -13.18 -3.58 20.51
CA THR A 40 -14.09 -4.74 20.43
C THR A 40 -13.55 -5.87 21.29
N VAL A 41 -14.36 -6.35 22.22
CA VAL A 41 -14.00 -7.46 23.11
C VAL A 41 -14.36 -8.79 22.45
N GLY A 42 -13.39 -9.70 22.37
CA GLY A 42 -13.50 -11.06 21.91
C GLY A 42 -13.12 -12.08 22.99
N LYS A 43 -13.56 -13.31 22.81
CA LYS A 43 -13.15 -14.44 23.67
C LYS A 43 -12.13 -15.28 22.91
N LEU A 44 -11.00 -15.55 23.53
CA LEU A 44 -9.98 -16.46 23.00
C LEU A 44 -10.37 -17.91 23.26
N THR A 45 -10.06 -18.80 22.32
CA THR A 45 -10.24 -20.25 22.47
C THR A 45 -9.19 -20.89 23.34
N GLU A 46 -7.99 -20.32 23.32
CA GLU A 46 -6.84 -20.70 24.13
C GLU A 46 -6.43 -19.54 25.04
N ALA A 47 -6.07 -19.83 26.28
CA ALA A 47 -5.65 -18.80 27.23
C ALA A 47 -4.25 -18.26 26.89
N VAL A 48 -4.11 -16.95 26.90
CA VAL A 48 -2.83 -16.24 26.77
C VAL A 48 -2.36 -15.85 28.16
N GLU A 49 -1.36 -16.54 28.68
CA GLU A 49 -0.90 -16.39 30.08
C GLU A 49 -0.31 -14.99 30.36
N ALA A 50 0.49 -14.47 29.44
CA ALA A 50 1.11 -13.15 29.57
C ALA A 50 0.32 -12.10 28.76
N LEU A 51 0.14 -10.90 29.35
CA LEU A 51 -0.45 -9.77 28.62
C LEU A 51 0.35 -9.49 27.33
N THR A 52 -0.30 -9.66 26.20
CA THR A 52 0.33 -9.60 24.88
C THR A 52 -0.30 -8.49 24.04
N PHE A 53 0.54 -7.73 23.32
CA PHE A 53 0.13 -6.79 22.30
C PHE A 53 0.57 -7.30 20.92
N ASN A 54 -0.38 -7.38 19.99
CA ASN A 54 -0.14 -7.82 18.63
C ASN A 54 -0.64 -6.78 17.61
N ILE A 55 -0.08 -6.84 16.41
CA ILE A 55 -0.73 -6.29 15.22
C ILE A 55 -1.42 -7.47 14.53
N ALA A 56 -2.74 -7.41 14.43
CA ALA A 56 -3.59 -8.46 13.90
C ALA A 56 -4.45 -7.95 12.74
N ASP A 57 -5.15 -8.86 12.07
CA ASP A 57 -6.17 -8.57 11.07
C ASP A 57 -5.70 -7.61 9.96
N LEU A 58 -4.45 -7.78 9.49
CA LEU A 58 -3.92 -6.99 8.40
C LEU A 58 -4.72 -7.27 7.11
N SER A 59 -5.28 -6.21 6.51
CA SER A 59 -6.01 -6.32 5.24
C SER A 59 -5.07 -6.64 4.08
N ALA A 60 -5.60 -7.28 3.04
CA ALA A 60 -4.82 -7.67 1.85
C ALA A 60 -4.21 -6.48 1.11
N ASP A 61 -4.85 -5.31 1.19
CA ASP A 61 -4.40 -4.03 0.60
C ASP A 61 -3.54 -3.20 1.57
N ASN A 62 -3.25 -3.70 2.77
CA ASN A 62 -2.48 -3.05 3.83
C ASN A 62 -3.06 -1.68 4.30
N THR A 63 -4.36 -1.43 4.08
CA THR A 63 -5.00 -0.19 4.51
C THR A 63 -5.54 -0.23 5.92
N THR A 64 -5.80 -1.44 6.45
CA THR A 64 -6.31 -1.64 7.81
C THR A 64 -5.54 -2.73 8.55
N ALA A 65 -5.45 -2.57 9.85
CA ALA A 65 -4.94 -3.56 10.79
C ALA A 65 -5.68 -3.42 12.13
N ALA A 66 -5.48 -4.32 13.06
CA ALA A 66 -5.93 -4.15 14.44
C ALA A 66 -4.76 -4.16 15.42
N ILE A 67 -4.79 -3.25 16.39
CA ILE A 67 -4.01 -3.40 17.62
C ILE A 67 -4.81 -4.33 18.52
N GLU A 68 -4.26 -5.49 18.82
CA GLU A 68 -4.87 -6.48 19.70
C GLU A 68 -4.15 -6.51 21.04
N LEU A 69 -4.93 -6.48 22.10
CA LEU A 69 -4.52 -6.75 23.45
C LEU A 69 -5.13 -8.08 23.87
N ALA A 70 -4.30 -9.06 24.16
CA ALA A 70 -4.72 -10.41 24.51
C ALA A 70 -4.21 -10.78 25.92
N TRP A 71 -5.10 -11.27 26.77
CA TRP A 71 -4.75 -11.77 28.10
C TRP A 71 -5.78 -12.77 28.59
N GLU A 72 -5.30 -13.87 29.13
CA GLU A 72 -6.13 -15.03 29.51
C GLU A 72 -7.08 -15.44 28.36
N ASN A 73 -8.36 -15.42 28.56
CA ASN A 73 -9.38 -15.77 27.56
C ASN A 73 -10.00 -14.55 26.86
N THR A 74 -9.40 -13.38 27.02
CA THR A 74 -9.95 -12.12 26.48
C THR A 74 -9.02 -11.51 25.45
N SER A 75 -9.58 -11.11 24.32
CA SER A 75 -8.91 -10.21 23.39
C SER A 75 -9.69 -8.90 23.26
N VAL A 76 -8.97 -7.81 23.06
CA VAL A 76 -9.56 -6.50 22.74
C VAL A 76 -8.87 -5.95 21.52
N LYS A 77 -9.64 -5.65 20.47
CA LYS A 77 -9.12 -5.16 19.19
C LYS A 77 -9.56 -3.73 18.92
N VAL A 78 -8.61 -2.90 18.50
CA VAL A 78 -8.83 -1.56 17.99
C VAL A 78 -8.40 -1.53 16.54
N GLU A 79 -9.34 -1.25 15.63
CA GLU A 79 -9.03 -1.08 14.21
C GLU A 79 -8.20 0.17 13.98
N VAL A 80 -7.14 0.03 13.21
CA VAL A 80 -6.26 1.12 12.74
C VAL A 80 -6.38 1.19 11.23
N LYS A 81 -6.61 2.40 10.72
CA LYS A 81 -6.64 2.67 9.27
C LYS A 81 -5.51 3.60 8.90
N THR A 82 -4.95 3.38 7.72
CA THR A 82 -4.00 4.31 7.12
C THR A 82 -4.55 4.86 5.81
N ASP A 83 -4.46 6.17 5.65
CA ASP A 83 -4.74 6.87 4.39
C ASP A 83 -3.41 7.22 3.71
N PHE A 84 -2.65 6.17 3.38
CA PHE A 84 -1.36 6.37 2.69
C PHE A 84 -1.57 6.91 1.26
N ASP A 85 -2.73 6.66 0.66
CA ASP A 85 -3.05 7.12 -0.69
C ASP A 85 -2.93 8.65 -0.82
N LYS A 86 -3.50 9.39 0.13
CA LYS A 86 -3.38 10.86 0.17
C LYS A 86 -1.93 11.32 0.19
N VAL A 87 -1.10 10.70 1.03
CA VAL A 87 0.33 11.05 1.15
C VAL A 87 1.06 10.73 -0.15
N VAL A 88 0.80 9.58 -0.76
CA VAL A 88 1.39 9.18 -2.04
C VAL A 88 0.99 10.14 -3.15
N MET A 89 -0.29 10.51 -3.24
CA MET A 89 -0.78 11.47 -4.24
C MET A 89 -0.15 12.85 -4.11
N GLU A 90 0.01 13.35 -2.89
CA GLU A 90 0.70 14.61 -2.63
C GLU A 90 2.18 14.55 -3.05
N GLN A 91 2.87 13.43 -2.76
CA GLN A 91 4.25 13.21 -3.17
C GLN A 91 4.39 13.11 -4.70
N ILE A 92 3.49 12.41 -5.38
CA ILE A 92 3.45 12.35 -6.84
C ILE A 92 3.30 13.76 -7.42
N ALA A 93 2.33 14.54 -6.95
CA ALA A 93 2.09 15.89 -7.45
C ALA A 93 3.30 16.83 -7.27
N GLN A 94 4.09 16.64 -6.21
CA GLN A 94 5.28 17.44 -5.95
C GLN A 94 6.50 16.95 -6.73
N SER A 95 6.71 15.65 -6.82
CA SER A 95 7.97 15.07 -7.30
C SER A 95 8.01 14.79 -8.80
N THR A 96 6.89 14.61 -9.47
CA THR A 96 6.82 14.40 -10.93
C THR A 96 7.26 15.65 -11.73
N LYS A 97 7.09 16.84 -11.14
CA LYS A 97 7.51 18.11 -11.77
C LYS A 97 9.02 18.34 -11.75
N VAL A 98 9.75 17.66 -10.87
CA VAL A 98 11.16 17.96 -10.55
C VAL A 98 12.12 16.88 -11.04
N ASN A 99 11.68 15.62 -11.14
CA ASN A 99 12.54 14.50 -11.53
C ASN A 99 11.81 13.54 -12.48
N PRO A 100 12.22 13.47 -13.75
CA PRO A 100 11.62 12.55 -14.73
C PRO A 100 11.62 11.08 -14.30
N ASN A 101 12.59 10.65 -13.49
CA ASN A 101 12.63 9.26 -13.00
C ASN A 101 11.44 8.92 -12.09
N ASN A 102 10.81 9.90 -11.46
CA ASN A 102 9.62 9.70 -10.65
C ASN A 102 8.36 9.43 -11.49
N LEU A 103 8.39 9.78 -12.79
CA LEU A 103 7.25 9.58 -13.70
C LEU A 103 6.92 8.09 -13.86
N ALA A 104 7.91 7.21 -13.96
CA ALA A 104 7.66 5.77 -14.07
C ALA A 104 7.02 5.20 -12.78
N ALA A 105 7.45 5.67 -11.62
CA ALA A 105 6.86 5.25 -10.33
C ALA A 105 5.41 5.77 -10.18
N ALA A 106 5.15 7.03 -10.55
CA ALA A 106 3.82 7.62 -10.55
C ALA A 106 2.88 6.88 -11.50
N ALA A 107 3.33 6.59 -12.73
CA ALA A 107 2.59 5.81 -13.71
C ALA A 107 2.25 4.39 -13.20
N GLY A 108 3.22 3.73 -12.56
CA GLY A 108 3.03 2.43 -11.93
C GLY A 108 1.94 2.47 -10.85
N TYR A 109 1.98 3.45 -9.98
CA TYR A 109 0.99 3.62 -8.92
C TYR A 109 -0.43 3.84 -9.48
N TYR A 110 -0.58 4.69 -10.51
CA TYR A 110 -1.87 4.91 -11.16
C TYR A 110 -2.41 3.63 -11.80
N PHE A 111 -1.56 2.86 -12.45
CA PHE A 111 -1.92 1.59 -13.05
C PHE A 111 -2.39 0.56 -12.02
N GLU A 112 -1.65 0.38 -10.93
CA GLU A 112 -1.93 -0.61 -9.88
C GLU A 112 -3.18 -0.27 -9.09
N THR A 113 -3.42 1.01 -8.84
CA THR A 113 -4.58 1.49 -8.07
C THR A 113 -5.81 1.79 -8.92
N GLY A 114 -5.76 1.51 -10.24
CA GLY A 114 -6.88 1.68 -11.15
C GLY A 114 -7.29 3.13 -11.41
N ARG A 115 -6.32 4.06 -11.34
CA ARG A 115 -6.51 5.47 -11.64
C ARG A 115 -6.47 5.73 -13.14
N ASP A 116 -6.40 7.02 -13.52
CA ASP A 116 -6.36 7.48 -14.91
C ASP A 116 -5.21 6.82 -15.69
N LEU A 117 -5.57 5.88 -16.58
CA LEU A 117 -4.62 5.15 -17.42
C LEU A 117 -4.01 6.03 -18.51
N ASP A 118 -4.72 7.04 -18.99
CA ASP A 118 -4.19 7.94 -20.00
C ASP A 118 -3.06 8.78 -19.41
N GLN A 119 -3.25 9.29 -18.22
CA GLN A 119 -2.20 10.00 -17.48
C GLN A 119 -1.02 9.10 -17.15
N ALA A 120 -1.28 7.85 -16.76
CA ALA A 120 -0.21 6.88 -16.47
C ALA A 120 0.63 6.58 -17.72
N ILE A 121 0.00 6.41 -18.89
CA ILE A 121 0.67 6.16 -20.17
C ILE A 121 1.48 7.39 -20.59
N GLU A 122 0.94 8.61 -20.45
CA GLU A 122 1.63 9.85 -20.77
C GLU A 122 2.92 10.00 -19.93
N TRP A 123 2.85 9.78 -18.62
CA TRP A 123 4.03 9.81 -17.73
C TRP A 123 5.05 8.72 -18.09
N MET A 124 4.57 7.53 -18.46
CA MET A 124 5.47 6.46 -18.89
C MET A 124 6.16 6.82 -20.22
N ASP A 125 5.47 7.48 -21.13
CA ASP A 125 6.05 7.98 -22.39
C ASP A 125 7.16 9.00 -22.13
N MET A 126 6.90 10.00 -21.30
CA MET A 126 7.89 11.00 -20.90
C MET A 126 9.13 10.36 -20.24
N TYR A 127 8.93 9.33 -19.40
CA TYR A 127 10.03 8.58 -18.82
C TYR A 127 10.85 7.85 -19.89
N LEU A 128 10.19 7.18 -20.82
CA LEU A 128 10.83 6.35 -21.84
C LEU A 128 11.55 7.18 -22.90
N GLU A 129 11.17 8.44 -23.15
CA GLU A 129 11.93 9.37 -23.96
C GLU A 129 13.35 9.57 -23.40
N ALA A 130 13.48 9.72 -22.08
CA ALA A 130 14.78 9.86 -21.41
C ALA A 130 15.49 8.50 -21.19
N ASN A 131 14.73 7.39 -21.18
CA ASN A 131 15.23 6.05 -20.85
C ASN A 131 14.81 5.00 -21.90
N PRO A 132 15.21 5.14 -23.18
CA PRO A 132 14.67 4.33 -24.29
C PRO A 132 15.05 2.84 -24.23
N LYS A 133 16.03 2.48 -23.37
CA LYS A 133 16.48 1.09 -23.18
C LYS A 133 15.85 0.39 -21.96
N ALA A 134 14.98 1.07 -21.24
CA ALA A 134 14.33 0.51 -20.03
C ALA A 134 13.20 -0.47 -20.43
N PHE A 135 13.58 -1.65 -20.96
CA PHE A 135 12.63 -2.64 -21.50
C PHE A 135 11.59 -3.10 -20.46
N TRP A 136 11.91 -3.12 -19.17
CA TRP A 136 10.96 -3.42 -18.09
C TRP A 136 9.85 -2.36 -17.97
N ASN A 137 10.13 -1.07 -18.25
CA ASN A 137 9.12 -0.01 -18.27
C ASN A 137 8.39 0.05 -19.62
N ILE A 138 9.02 -0.36 -20.71
CA ILE A 138 8.34 -0.55 -21.99
C ILE A 138 7.30 -1.67 -21.85
N TYR A 139 7.64 -2.79 -21.23
CA TYR A 139 6.69 -3.86 -20.87
C TYR A 139 5.54 -3.31 -20.01
N ARG A 140 5.84 -2.52 -18.96
CA ARG A 140 4.82 -1.92 -18.11
C ARG A 140 3.86 -1.03 -18.87
N LYS A 141 4.38 -0.27 -19.86
CA LYS A 141 3.52 0.51 -20.78
C LYS A 141 2.62 -0.39 -21.62
N ALA A 142 3.13 -1.53 -22.12
CA ALA A 142 2.32 -2.48 -22.85
C ALA A 142 1.16 -3.04 -22.01
N GLU A 143 1.40 -3.37 -20.72
CA GLU A 143 0.35 -3.77 -19.78
C GLU A 143 -0.72 -2.67 -19.60
N MET A 144 -0.31 -1.40 -19.47
CA MET A 144 -1.24 -0.27 -19.34
C MET A 144 -2.12 -0.12 -20.59
N LEU A 145 -1.53 -0.25 -21.78
CA LEU A 145 -2.24 -0.19 -23.06
C LEU A 145 -3.21 -1.36 -23.23
N ALA A 146 -2.81 -2.58 -22.88
CA ALA A 146 -3.66 -3.76 -22.91
C ALA A 146 -4.88 -3.59 -21.99
N LYS A 147 -4.66 -3.07 -20.77
CA LYS A 147 -5.72 -2.81 -19.80
C LYS A 147 -6.78 -1.80 -20.28
N LYS A 148 -6.47 -0.89 -21.18
CA LYS A 148 -7.47 0.00 -21.81
C LYS A 148 -8.50 -0.77 -22.61
N GLY A 149 -8.13 -1.86 -23.25
CA GLY A 149 -9.02 -2.83 -23.87
C GLY A 149 -9.65 -2.41 -25.21
N ASP A 150 -9.48 -1.17 -25.67
CA ASP A 150 -9.94 -0.78 -26.99
C ASP A 150 -9.00 -1.27 -28.11
N LYS A 151 -9.55 -1.49 -29.30
CA LYS A 151 -8.82 -2.09 -30.44
C LYS A 151 -7.51 -1.36 -30.78
N LYS A 152 -7.48 -0.02 -30.65
CA LYS A 152 -6.30 0.79 -30.93
C LYS A 152 -5.23 0.57 -29.85
N SER A 153 -5.63 0.57 -28.59
CA SER A 153 -4.75 0.36 -27.45
C SER A 153 -4.19 -1.05 -27.43
N ILE A 154 -4.98 -2.08 -27.76
CA ILE A 154 -4.51 -3.47 -27.87
C ILE A 154 -3.44 -3.58 -28.96
N LYS A 155 -3.66 -3.01 -30.14
CA LYS A 155 -2.63 -3.01 -31.19
C LYS A 155 -1.35 -2.33 -30.73
N ALA A 156 -1.47 -1.16 -30.08
CA ALA A 156 -0.32 -0.44 -29.54
C ALA A 156 0.38 -1.21 -28.41
N ALA A 157 -0.36 -2.00 -27.60
CA ALA A 157 0.21 -2.87 -26.58
C ALA A 157 1.12 -3.94 -27.19
N ILE A 158 0.66 -4.61 -28.25
CA ILE A 158 1.43 -5.62 -28.97
C ILE A 158 2.72 -5.02 -29.55
N GLU A 159 2.62 -3.90 -30.28
CA GLU A 159 3.80 -3.22 -30.85
C GLU A 159 4.80 -2.78 -29.75
N THR A 160 4.27 -2.33 -28.60
CA THR A 160 5.09 -1.92 -27.44
C THR A 160 5.77 -3.13 -26.77
N ALA A 161 5.07 -4.26 -26.64
CA ALA A 161 5.62 -5.50 -26.11
C ALA A 161 6.72 -6.08 -27.02
N GLU A 162 6.51 -6.08 -28.35
CA GLU A 162 7.53 -6.50 -29.32
C GLU A 162 8.81 -5.64 -29.23
N LYS A 163 8.67 -4.32 -29.08
CA LYS A 163 9.79 -3.41 -28.83
C LYS A 163 10.54 -3.74 -27.53
N SER A 164 9.79 -4.07 -26.47
CA SER A 164 10.38 -4.50 -25.20
C SER A 164 11.23 -5.78 -25.37
N ILE A 165 10.70 -6.76 -26.11
CA ILE A 165 11.41 -8.01 -26.43
C ILE A 165 12.72 -7.74 -27.18
N GLU A 166 12.67 -6.90 -28.20
CA GLU A 166 13.85 -6.55 -29.00
C GLU A 166 14.97 -5.96 -28.11
N ILE A 167 14.63 -4.98 -27.28
CA ILE A 167 15.60 -4.33 -26.39
C ILE A 167 16.10 -5.29 -25.31
N ALA A 168 15.22 -6.14 -24.75
CA ALA A 168 15.58 -7.15 -23.78
C ALA A 168 16.58 -8.18 -24.36
N LYS A 169 16.36 -8.65 -25.59
CA LYS A 169 17.30 -9.53 -26.30
C LYS A 169 18.68 -8.89 -26.47
N ALA A 170 18.72 -7.58 -26.76
CA ALA A 170 19.97 -6.85 -26.95
C ALA A 170 20.71 -6.53 -25.64
N SER A 171 20.07 -6.65 -24.48
CA SER A 171 20.64 -6.27 -23.18
C SER A 171 21.59 -7.29 -22.57
N GLY A 172 21.61 -8.54 -23.06
CA GLY A 172 22.39 -9.64 -22.54
C GLY A 172 21.81 -10.34 -21.30
N ASN A 173 20.86 -9.71 -20.59
CA ASN A 173 20.06 -10.33 -19.53
C ASN A 173 18.66 -9.71 -19.54
N ASP A 174 17.66 -10.53 -19.85
CA ASP A 174 16.27 -10.09 -20.00
C ASP A 174 15.44 -10.13 -18.70
N PHE A 175 16.00 -10.69 -17.62
CA PHE A 175 15.30 -10.87 -16.33
C PHE A 175 13.91 -11.51 -16.45
N GLY A 176 13.68 -12.33 -17.50
CA GLY A 176 12.41 -12.99 -17.78
C GLY A 176 11.38 -12.11 -18.49
N TYR A 177 11.75 -10.90 -18.93
CA TYR A 177 10.80 -9.99 -19.60
C TYR A 177 10.46 -10.41 -21.03
N ILE A 178 11.31 -11.19 -21.72
CA ILE A 178 10.97 -11.77 -23.04
C ILE A 178 9.69 -12.61 -22.88
N LYS A 179 9.72 -13.58 -21.95
CA LYS A 179 8.56 -14.45 -21.74
C LYS A 179 7.31 -13.66 -21.29
N ARG A 180 7.45 -12.71 -20.39
CA ARG A 180 6.31 -11.88 -19.92
C ARG A 180 5.64 -11.12 -21.06
N ASN A 181 6.43 -10.57 -21.98
CA ASN A 181 5.89 -9.89 -23.16
C ASN A 181 5.21 -10.87 -24.13
N GLU A 182 5.78 -12.06 -24.35
CA GLU A 182 5.19 -13.12 -25.18
C GLU A 182 3.84 -13.58 -24.60
N ASP A 183 3.77 -13.76 -23.28
CA ASP A 183 2.53 -14.11 -22.60
C ASP A 183 1.47 -13.00 -22.76
N LEU A 184 1.84 -11.73 -22.58
CA LEU A 184 0.95 -10.58 -22.77
C LEU A 184 0.42 -10.45 -24.22
N ILE A 185 1.23 -10.80 -25.22
CA ILE A 185 0.83 -10.77 -26.64
C ILE A 185 -0.16 -11.90 -26.95
N ALA A 186 -0.08 -13.02 -26.22
CA ALA A 186 -0.94 -14.19 -26.43
C ALA A 186 -2.31 -14.08 -25.77
N GLU A 187 -2.52 -13.17 -24.82
CA GLU A 187 -3.80 -12.85 -24.17
C GLU A 187 -4.74 -12.06 -25.08
#